data_e97ad0a150a3b606ef804ff6477fdd75
#
_entry.id   e97ad0a150a3b606ef804ff6477fdd75
#
_cell.length_a   1.000
_cell.length_b   1.000
_cell.length_c   1.000
_cell.angle_alpha   90.00
_cell.angle_beta   90.00
_cell.angle_gamma   90.00
#
_symmetry.space_group_name_H-M   'P 1'
#
loop_
_entity.id
_entity.type
_entity.pdbx_description
1 polymer ?
#
loop_
_entity_poly.entity_id
_entity_poly.type
_entity_poly.pdbx_seq_one_letter_code
_entity_poly.pdbx_strand_id
1 'polypeptide(L)'
;MYLNSSAKTPPLAHSIMRKSFEVQIRFTDIDSMGHVNNAVYFQYFELARLYYLSEYLGSDWDWKSKGIILVKNEAEYFKPTLLADKPIVTLRVTEVGNKRFNLEHHFMVDGVLHAVSRSIIVCFDYTLGVSIPIPDKLRSFLAFYS
;
A
#
# COMPACT_ATOMS: atom_id res chain seq x y z
N MET A 1 -19.69 12.56 35.63
CA MET A 1 -19.63 13.69 34.68
C MET A 1 -18.89 13.19 33.44
N TYR A 2 -19.62 12.76 32.44
CA TYR A 2 -19.05 12.20 31.22
C TYR A 2 -18.87 13.31 30.20
N LEU A 3 -17.62 13.66 29.88
CA LEU A 3 -17.31 14.56 28.78
C LEU A 3 -17.40 13.79 27.48
N ASN A 4 -18.50 13.98 26.78
CA ASN A 4 -18.71 13.57 25.40
C ASN A 4 -17.81 14.43 24.50
N SER A 5 -16.63 13.95 24.14
CA SER A 5 -15.89 14.47 23.02
C SER A 5 -16.06 13.51 21.84
N SER A 6 -17.20 13.61 21.19
CA SER A 6 -17.42 12.99 19.89
C SER A 6 -16.71 13.84 18.84
N ALA A 7 -15.41 13.65 18.68
CA ALA A 7 -14.73 14.10 17.48
C ALA A 7 -15.26 13.24 16.33
N LYS A 8 -16.21 13.78 15.57
CA LYS A 8 -16.73 13.15 14.36
C LYS A 8 -15.59 13.05 13.35
N THR A 9 -15.01 11.87 13.21
CA THR A 9 -14.11 11.57 12.10
C THR A 9 -14.85 11.80 10.78
N PRO A 10 -14.25 12.49 9.79
CA PRO A 10 -14.93 12.72 8.51
C PRO A 10 -15.38 11.43 7.86
N PRO A 11 -16.54 11.36 7.22
CA PRO A 11 -17.08 10.12 6.65
C PRO A 11 -16.17 9.44 5.63
N LEU A 12 -15.32 10.18 4.94
CA LEU A 12 -14.32 9.64 4.00
C LEU A 12 -13.23 8.81 4.72
N ALA A 13 -12.76 9.24 5.88
CA ALA A 13 -11.75 8.51 6.64
C ALA A 13 -12.27 7.13 7.11
N HIS A 14 -13.54 7.05 7.52
CA HIS A 14 -14.16 5.78 7.92
C HIS A 14 -14.34 4.79 6.75
N SER A 15 -14.62 5.30 5.55
CA SER A 15 -14.75 4.46 4.35
C SER A 15 -13.42 3.86 3.92
N ILE A 16 -12.34 4.65 3.99
CA ILE A 16 -11.00 4.21 3.60
C ILE A 16 -10.43 3.20 4.60
N MET A 17 -10.61 3.39 5.90
CA MET A 17 -10.13 2.48 6.94
C MET A 17 -10.75 1.08 6.87
N ARG A 18 -11.95 0.94 6.30
CA ARG A 18 -12.69 -0.33 6.25
C ARG A 18 -12.43 -1.15 4.99
N LYS A 19 -11.81 -0.56 3.98
CA LYS A 19 -11.50 -1.26 2.73
C LYS A 19 -10.11 -1.86 2.81
N SER A 20 -10.02 -3.17 2.90
CA SER A 20 -8.80 -3.92 2.66
C SER A 20 -8.66 -4.21 1.16
N PHE A 21 -7.43 -4.29 0.67
CA PHE A 21 -7.19 -4.72 -0.69
C PHE A 21 -7.23 -6.25 -0.75
N GLU A 22 -8.20 -6.78 -1.48
CA GLU A 22 -8.33 -8.22 -1.72
C GLU A 22 -7.47 -8.63 -2.92
N VAL A 23 -6.66 -9.67 -2.74
CA VAL A 23 -5.81 -10.22 -3.80
C VAL A 23 -6.54 -11.36 -4.49
N GLN A 24 -6.66 -11.25 -5.81
CA GLN A 24 -7.07 -12.36 -6.65
C GLN A 24 -5.83 -13.15 -7.11
N ILE A 25 -5.64 -14.35 -6.57
CA ILE A 25 -4.59 -15.26 -7.02
C ILE A 25 -5.02 -15.88 -8.35
N ARG A 26 -4.14 -15.81 -9.35
CA ARG A 26 -4.35 -16.42 -10.66
C ARG A 26 -3.62 -17.76 -10.74
N PHE A 27 -4.11 -18.66 -11.58
CA PHE A 27 -3.44 -19.94 -11.81
C PHE A 27 -1.98 -19.74 -12.26
N THR A 28 -1.71 -18.74 -13.08
CA THR A 28 -0.36 -18.39 -13.57
C THR A 28 0.58 -17.84 -12.49
N ASP A 29 0.05 -17.48 -11.31
CA ASP A 29 0.85 -17.01 -10.18
C ASP A 29 1.50 -18.16 -9.40
N ILE A 30 1.06 -19.41 -9.64
CA ILE A 30 1.50 -20.60 -8.92
C ILE A 30 2.73 -21.20 -9.60
N ASP A 31 3.76 -21.50 -8.81
CA ASP A 31 4.98 -22.15 -9.27
C ASP A 31 4.88 -23.70 -9.25
N SER A 32 5.96 -24.35 -9.63
CA SER A 32 6.04 -25.82 -9.69
C SER A 32 5.90 -26.51 -8.32
N MET A 33 6.06 -25.77 -7.22
CA MET A 33 5.87 -26.29 -5.86
C MET A 33 4.41 -26.18 -5.38
N GLY A 34 3.51 -25.64 -6.22
CA GLY A 34 2.10 -25.46 -5.88
C GLY A 34 1.81 -24.23 -5.02
N HIS A 35 2.74 -23.30 -4.91
CA HIS A 35 2.62 -22.07 -4.13
C HIS A 35 2.70 -20.83 -5.00
N VAL A 36 2.17 -19.72 -4.52
CA VAL A 36 2.39 -18.43 -5.17
C VAL A 36 3.89 -18.17 -5.30
N ASN A 37 4.35 -17.88 -6.50
CA ASN A 37 5.75 -17.58 -6.79
C ASN A 37 6.21 -16.34 -6.01
N ASN A 38 7.39 -16.41 -5.40
CA ASN A 38 7.94 -15.33 -4.59
C ASN A 38 7.97 -13.97 -5.30
N ALA A 39 8.28 -13.94 -6.60
CA ALA A 39 8.32 -12.72 -7.39
C ALA A 39 6.94 -12.09 -7.61
N VAL A 40 5.89 -12.90 -7.63
CA VAL A 40 4.51 -12.43 -7.85
C VAL A 40 3.98 -11.60 -6.70
N TYR A 41 4.43 -11.84 -5.47
CA TYR A 41 4.03 -11.03 -4.31
C TYR A 41 4.32 -9.53 -4.50
N PHE A 42 5.40 -9.18 -5.20
CA PHE A 42 5.72 -7.78 -5.50
C PHE A 42 4.64 -7.11 -6.36
N GLN A 43 4.01 -7.85 -7.28
CA GLN A 43 2.87 -7.36 -8.05
C GLN A 43 1.66 -7.13 -7.15
N TYR A 44 1.38 -8.01 -6.21
CA TYR A 44 0.28 -7.84 -5.25
C TYR A 44 0.49 -6.61 -4.36
N PHE A 45 1.70 -6.41 -3.86
CA PHE A 45 2.04 -5.23 -3.07
C PHE A 45 1.95 -3.93 -3.88
N GLU A 46 2.34 -3.95 -5.16
CA GLU A 46 2.20 -2.82 -6.06
C GLU A 46 0.73 -2.47 -6.30
N LEU A 47 -0.09 -3.46 -6.62
CA LEU A 47 -1.53 -3.27 -6.82
C LEU A 47 -2.20 -2.73 -5.56
N ALA A 48 -1.85 -3.26 -4.38
CA ALA A 48 -2.36 -2.76 -3.11
C ALA A 48 -1.97 -1.30 -2.87
N ARG A 49 -0.70 -0.95 -3.09
CA ARG A 49 -0.21 0.43 -2.97
C ARG A 49 -0.97 1.39 -3.88
N LEU A 50 -1.13 1.02 -5.15
CA LEU A 50 -1.88 1.84 -6.11
C LEU A 50 -3.35 1.96 -5.73
N TYR A 51 -3.96 0.89 -5.25
CA TYR A 51 -5.32 0.92 -4.76
C TYR A 51 -5.50 1.93 -3.63
N TYR A 52 -4.70 1.83 -2.56
CA TYR A 52 -4.80 2.74 -1.42
C TYR A 52 -4.53 4.20 -1.79
N LEU A 53 -3.51 4.44 -2.62
CA LEU A 53 -3.18 5.79 -3.10
C LEU A 53 -4.29 6.36 -3.97
N SER A 54 -4.82 5.59 -4.92
CA SER A 54 -5.86 6.05 -5.84
C SER A 54 -7.19 6.32 -5.12
N GLU A 55 -7.56 5.47 -4.16
CA GLU A 55 -8.77 5.69 -3.35
C GLU A 55 -8.70 7.00 -2.53
N TYR A 56 -7.52 7.34 -2.03
CA TYR A 56 -7.33 8.56 -1.24
C TYR A 56 -7.13 9.81 -2.09
N LEU A 57 -6.27 9.71 -3.11
CA LEU A 57 -5.89 10.87 -3.93
C LEU A 57 -6.96 11.23 -4.96
N GLY A 58 -7.75 10.25 -5.40
CA GLY A 58 -8.81 10.44 -6.38
C GLY A 58 -8.33 10.34 -7.84
N SER A 59 -9.30 10.28 -8.77
CA SER A 59 -9.05 10.10 -10.19
C SER A 59 -8.37 11.30 -10.86
N ASP A 60 -8.49 12.49 -10.28
CA ASP A 60 -7.92 13.74 -10.83
C ASP A 60 -6.48 14.00 -10.38
N TRP A 61 -5.88 13.07 -9.63
CA TRP A 61 -4.50 13.23 -9.20
C TRP A 61 -3.54 13.18 -10.38
N ASP A 62 -2.71 14.22 -10.50
CA ASP A 62 -1.72 14.32 -11.58
C ASP A 62 -0.46 13.51 -11.28
N TRP A 63 -0.50 12.23 -11.62
CA TRP A 63 0.63 11.31 -11.45
C TRP A 63 1.86 11.71 -12.26
N LYS A 64 1.72 12.54 -13.29
CA LYS A 64 2.82 12.94 -14.14
C LYS A 64 3.72 13.98 -13.48
N SER A 65 3.12 15.00 -12.86
CA SER A 65 3.88 16.04 -12.14
C SER A 65 4.06 15.74 -10.65
N LYS A 66 3.20 14.90 -10.07
CA LYS A 66 3.20 14.51 -8.65
C LYS A 66 3.22 12.99 -8.52
N GLY A 67 4.15 12.37 -9.21
CA GLY A 67 4.31 10.92 -9.25
C GLY A 67 5.18 10.38 -8.14
N ILE A 68 5.40 9.08 -8.20
CA ILE A 68 6.25 8.34 -7.26
C ILE A 68 7.17 7.39 -8.02
N ILE A 69 8.36 7.15 -7.47
CA ILE A 69 9.28 6.11 -7.94
C ILE A 69 9.61 5.18 -6.77
N LEU A 70 9.50 3.89 -7.01
CA LEU A 70 9.97 2.86 -6.11
C LEU A 70 11.49 2.75 -6.23
N VAL A 71 12.22 3.01 -5.15
CA VAL A 71 13.69 2.96 -5.14
C VAL A 71 14.24 1.73 -4.42
N LYS A 72 13.46 1.13 -3.51
CA LYS A 72 13.80 -0.12 -2.87
C LYS A 72 12.53 -0.89 -2.56
N ASN A 73 12.58 -2.20 -2.73
CA ASN A 73 11.53 -3.11 -2.33
C ASN A 73 12.14 -4.41 -1.80
N GLU A 74 11.67 -4.86 -0.66
CA GLU A 74 12.09 -6.12 -0.05
C GLU A 74 10.88 -6.86 0.52
N ALA A 75 10.93 -8.17 0.53
CA ALA A 75 9.86 -9.00 1.08
C ALA A 75 10.43 -10.12 1.95
N GLU A 76 9.69 -10.44 3.00
CA GLU A 76 9.91 -11.62 3.83
C GLU A 76 8.69 -12.52 3.73
N TYR A 77 8.92 -13.83 3.63
CA TYR A 77 7.88 -14.84 3.46
C TYR A 77 7.86 -15.76 4.68
N PHE A 78 6.72 -15.92 5.32
CA PHE A 78 6.57 -16.71 6.53
C PHE A 78 5.77 -17.99 6.32
N LYS A 79 4.83 -17.97 5.38
CA LYS A 79 3.99 -19.11 5.02
C LYS A 79 3.73 -19.16 3.52
N PRO A 80 3.68 -20.35 2.92
CA PRO A 80 3.27 -20.48 1.53
C PRO A 80 1.79 -20.09 1.35
N THR A 81 1.47 -19.52 0.21
CA THR A 81 0.11 -19.18 -0.18
C THR A 81 -0.33 -20.05 -1.36
N LEU A 82 -1.53 -20.60 -1.27
CA LEU A 82 -2.10 -21.54 -2.22
C LEU A 82 -3.11 -20.87 -3.15
N LEU A 83 -3.41 -21.48 -4.28
CA LEU A 83 -4.36 -20.94 -5.26
C LEU A 83 -5.76 -20.65 -4.67
N ALA A 84 -6.22 -21.50 -3.76
CA ALA A 84 -7.54 -21.37 -3.16
C ALA A 84 -7.61 -20.31 -2.03
N ASP A 85 -6.48 -19.78 -1.59
CA ASP A 85 -6.44 -18.77 -0.54
C ASP A 85 -7.04 -17.44 -1.03
N LYS A 86 -7.56 -16.66 -0.08
CA LYS A 86 -8.15 -15.34 -0.32
C LYS A 86 -7.40 -14.27 0.48
N PRO A 87 -6.22 -13.87 0.02
CA PRO A 87 -5.41 -12.94 0.77
C PRO A 87 -5.99 -11.52 0.75
N ILE A 88 -5.68 -10.79 1.81
CA ILE A 88 -5.83 -9.34 1.87
C ILE A 88 -4.47 -8.70 2.11
N VAL A 89 -4.28 -7.50 1.57
CA VAL A 89 -3.08 -6.69 1.83
C VAL A 89 -3.49 -5.43 2.56
N THR A 90 -2.85 -5.18 3.70
CA THR A 90 -2.96 -3.93 4.44
C THR A 90 -1.71 -3.08 4.24
N LEU A 91 -1.84 -1.76 4.41
CA LEU A 91 -0.77 -0.80 4.22
C LEU A 91 -0.53 -0.02 5.51
N ARG A 92 0.73 0.21 5.83
CA ARG A 92 1.19 1.05 6.91
C ARG A 92 2.35 1.94 6.45
N VAL A 93 2.34 3.20 6.88
CA VAL A 93 3.46 4.13 6.68
C VAL A 93 4.41 4.01 7.87
N THR A 94 5.70 3.79 7.61
CA THR A 94 6.71 3.58 8.66
C THR A 94 7.66 4.74 8.83
N GLU A 95 7.86 5.53 7.78
CA GLU A 95 8.75 6.71 7.82
C GLU A 95 8.30 7.74 6.78
N VAL A 96 8.38 9.02 7.11
CA VAL A 96 8.09 10.13 6.19
C VAL A 96 9.22 11.15 6.25
N GLY A 97 9.88 11.35 5.11
CA GLY A 97 10.93 12.37 4.93
C GLY A 97 10.43 13.60 4.18
N ASN A 98 11.37 14.33 3.56
CA ASN A 98 11.01 15.50 2.74
C ASN A 98 10.50 15.10 1.35
N LYS A 99 11.24 14.22 0.65
CA LYS A 99 10.93 13.76 -0.71
C LYS A 99 10.61 12.26 -0.79
N ARG A 100 10.90 11.50 0.25
CA ARG A 100 10.72 10.06 0.32
C ARG A 100 9.87 9.64 1.51
N PHE A 101 9.28 8.47 1.40
CA PHE A 101 8.54 7.82 2.47
C PHE A 101 8.68 6.30 2.38
N ASN A 102 8.49 5.62 3.49
CA ASN A 102 8.57 4.17 3.58
C ASN A 102 7.20 3.58 3.87
N LEU A 103 6.86 2.52 3.14
CA LEU A 103 5.63 1.75 3.33
C LEU A 103 5.96 0.33 3.75
N GLU A 104 5.09 -0.22 4.59
CA GLU A 104 5.04 -1.63 4.92
C GLU A 104 3.69 -2.19 4.52
N HIS A 105 3.69 -3.34 3.84
CA HIS A 105 2.48 -4.06 3.46
C HIS A 105 2.47 -5.41 4.15
N HIS A 106 1.34 -5.77 4.74
CA HIS A 106 1.12 -7.08 5.34
C HIS A 106 0.18 -7.89 4.46
N PHE A 107 0.65 -9.04 4.00
CA PHE A 107 -0.11 -10.00 3.22
C PHE A 107 -0.67 -11.07 4.15
N MET A 108 -2.00 -11.07 4.31
CA MET A 108 -2.72 -11.86 5.30
C MET A 108 -3.63 -12.86 4.63
N VAL A 109 -3.67 -14.08 5.15
CA VAL A 109 -4.64 -15.12 4.77
C VAL A 109 -5.34 -15.60 6.04
N ASP A 110 -6.65 -15.47 6.08
CA ASP A 110 -7.47 -15.87 7.25
C ASP A 110 -6.94 -15.34 8.59
N GLY A 111 -6.51 -14.08 8.60
CA GLY A 111 -5.95 -13.42 9.78
C GLY A 111 -4.51 -13.82 10.13
N VAL A 112 -3.84 -14.64 9.31
CA VAL A 112 -2.47 -15.09 9.51
C VAL A 112 -1.53 -14.37 8.55
N LEU A 113 -0.41 -13.87 9.06
CA LEU A 113 0.61 -13.19 8.27
C LEU A 113 1.40 -14.21 7.43
N HIS A 114 1.32 -14.09 6.10
CA HIS A 114 2.05 -14.92 5.14
C HIS A 114 3.30 -14.25 4.61
N ALA A 115 3.25 -12.93 4.39
CA ALA A 115 4.39 -12.16 3.91
C ALA A 115 4.31 -10.69 4.35
N VAL A 116 5.46 -10.04 4.39
CA VAL A 116 5.62 -8.59 4.63
C VAL A 116 6.50 -8.01 3.53
N SER A 117 6.10 -6.87 2.98
CA SER A 117 6.95 -6.07 2.10
C SER A 117 7.30 -4.74 2.76
N ARG A 118 8.52 -4.28 2.56
CA ARG A 118 8.97 -2.94 2.93
C ARG A 118 9.49 -2.23 1.70
N SER A 119 9.02 -1.01 1.47
CA SER A 119 9.32 -0.23 0.28
C SER A 119 9.79 1.16 0.64
N ILE A 120 10.78 1.67 -0.10
CA ILE A 120 11.20 3.08 -0.08
C ILE A 120 10.73 3.71 -1.38
N ILE A 121 10.02 4.80 -1.28
CA ILE A 121 9.39 5.50 -2.40
C ILE A 121 9.81 6.97 -2.36
N VAL A 122 10.11 7.53 -3.53
CA VAL A 122 10.48 8.93 -3.73
C VAL A 122 9.41 9.61 -4.57
N CYS A 123 9.01 10.82 -4.18
CA CYS A 123 8.13 11.65 -4.99
C CYS A 123 8.92 12.25 -6.16
N PHE A 124 8.32 12.22 -7.35
CA PHE A 124 9.02 12.51 -8.58
C PHE A 124 8.11 13.23 -9.60
N ASP A 125 8.64 14.26 -10.20
CA ASP A 125 8.01 14.93 -11.33
C ASP A 125 8.56 14.35 -12.63
N TYR A 126 7.72 13.58 -13.35
CA TYR A 126 8.09 12.95 -14.62
C TYR A 126 8.18 13.94 -15.77
N THR A 127 7.56 15.12 -15.65
CA THR A 127 7.66 16.18 -16.66
C THR A 127 9.01 16.87 -16.59
N LEU A 128 9.49 17.15 -15.37
CA LEU A 128 10.77 17.82 -15.13
C LEU A 128 11.94 16.83 -14.97
N GLY A 129 11.65 15.56 -14.71
CA GLY A 129 12.66 14.51 -14.50
C GLY A 129 13.45 14.67 -13.19
N VAL A 130 12.81 15.18 -12.13
CA VAL A 130 13.43 15.44 -10.82
C VAL A 130 12.60 14.92 -9.65
N SER A 131 13.27 14.62 -8.54
CA SER A 131 12.58 14.37 -7.29
C SER A 131 12.00 15.66 -6.71
N ILE A 132 10.84 15.55 -6.08
CA ILE A 132 10.10 16.69 -5.52
C ILE A 132 9.77 16.46 -4.05
N PRO A 133 9.56 17.51 -3.26
CA PRO A 133 8.97 17.38 -1.93
C PRO A 133 7.62 16.65 -1.99
N ILE A 134 7.30 15.88 -0.96
CA ILE A 134 6.03 15.17 -0.88
C ILE A 134 4.88 16.18 -0.98
N PRO A 135 3.99 16.08 -2.00
CA PRO A 135 2.85 16.98 -2.13
C PRO A 135 1.91 16.91 -0.90
N ASP A 136 1.24 18.01 -0.55
CA ASP A 136 0.46 18.13 0.67
C ASP A 136 -0.63 17.06 0.81
N LYS A 137 -1.37 16.78 -0.27
CA LYS A 137 -2.42 15.75 -0.24
C LYS A 137 -1.85 14.34 -0.02
N LEU A 138 -0.68 14.05 -0.59
CA LEU A 138 0.02 12.79 -0.35
C LEU A 138 0.56 12.74 1.09
N ARG A 139 1.05 13.85 1.62
CA ARG A 139 1.49 13.95 3.01
C ARG A 139 0.34 13.68 3.99
N SER A 140 -0.86 14.13 3.67
CA SER A 140 -2.09 13.83 4.44
C SER A 140 -2.43 12.33 4.39
N PHE A 141 -2.30 11.68 3.22
CA PHE A 141 -2.43 10.23 3.09
C PHE A 141 -1.43 9.50 3.99
N LEU A 142 -0.18 9.91 3.97
CA LEU A 142 0.88 9.28 4.77
C LEU A 142 0.61 9.43 6.28
N ALA A 143 0.14 10.57 6.72
CA ALA A 143 -0.25 10.80 8.11
C ALA A 143 -1.45 9.92 8.53
N PHE A 144 -2.37 9.67 7.62
CA PHE A 144 -3.54 8.84 7.87
C PHE A 144 -3.19 7.35 8.07
N TYR A 145 -2.19 6.85 7.36
CA TYR A 145 -1.75 5.45 7.43
C TYR A 145 -0.51 5.23 8.32
N SER A 146 -0.06 6.24 9.06
CA SER A 146 1.08 6.13 10.00
C SER A 146 0.72 5.41 11.29
#